data_0e502a3c3f25348347fd06d09a325a92
#
_entry.id   0e502a3c3f25348347fd06d09a325a92
#
_cell.length_a   1.000
_cell.length_b   1.000
_cell.length_c   1.000
_cell.angle_alpha   90.00
_cell.angle_beta   90.00
_cell.angle_gamma   90.00
#
_symmetry.space_group_name_H-M   'P 1'
#
loop_
_entity.id
_entity.type
_entity.pdbx_description
1 polymer ?
#
loop_
_entity_poly.entity_id
_entity_poly.type
_entity_poly.pdbx_seq_one_letter_code
_entity_poly.pdbx_strand_id
1 'polypeptide(L)'
;MNNTNNNYCVILAGGKGRRLWPCSRESKPKQFIDFFGSGRTQLQQTYDRFKEIVPVENIYVNTNDAYIDLVREQLPDLAPDHLLAEPIHRGTAPSVAWCAHRIIAHNPDANIVIAPSDQTIIGEEAFAECINRGFDFVANNRFMLTLGLKPTRPEPGYGYIQMGDKVEDGVYKVQSFTEKPERDFAKIFVDSGEFYWNTGIFLANAKCMLHCLEQLLPPVLRQYDEMHAGEEFDYEEENRYIHENFPSYPNISIDYGILEKSEQVCMMKCNFGWADLGTWHSIYEAMHKGEGDNVVIDSEVMLDDAHNNVIKLPKDRIAVISGLDGFIVAEEKNVLLICRKEDSSSNIRRLVNEIQMKKGEEFI
;
A
#
# COMPACT_ATOMS: atom_id res chain seq x y z
N MET A 1 0.16 -22.25 22.34
CA MET A 1 -0.68 -21.04 22.49
C MET A 1 0.12 -19.93 21.86
N ASN A 2 -0.31 -19.43 20.69
CA ASN A 2 0.41 -18.33 20.02
C ASN A 2 0.29 -17.11 20.90
N ASN A 3 1.42 -16.50 21.23
CA ASN A 3 1.47 -15.30 22.04
C ASN A 3 1.17 -14.09 21.13
N THR A 4 -0.12 -13.85 20.83
CA THR A 4 -0.58 -12.74 19.97
C THR A 4 -0.15 -11.36 20.49
N ASN A 5 0.23 -11.26 21.76
CA ASN A 5 0.71 -10.01 22.36
C ASN A 5 2.02 -9.47 21.74
N ASN A 6 2.76 -10.31 21.01
CA ASN A 6 3.98 -9.89 20.33
C ASN A 6 3.77 -9.55 18.85
N ASN A 7 2.55 -9.67 18.33
CA ASN A 7 2.25 -9.38 16.93
C ASN A 7 1.75 -7.95 16.78
N TYR A 8 2.38 -7.19 15.89
CA TYR A 8 2.13 -5.78 15.63
C TYR A 8 1.80 -5.56 14.16
N CYS A 9 0.98 -4.55 13.89
CA CYS A 9 0.66 -4.12 12.52
C CYS A 9 1.05 -2.66 12.34
N VAL A 10 1.72 -2.37 11.22
CA VAL A 10 1.96 -1.01 10.74
C VAL A 10 1.22 -0.82 9.43
N ILE A 11 0.29 0.13 9.39
CA ILE A 11 -0.46 0.50 8.21
C ILE A 11 0.19 1.74 7.58
N LEU A 12 0.69 1.60 6.34
CA LEU A 12 1.31 2.70 5.61
C LEU A 12 0.25 3.50 4.84
N ALA A 13 -0.02 4.74 5.26
CA ALA A 13 -1.06 5.60 4.74
C ALA A 13 -0.56 6.98 4.25
N GLY A 14 0.73 7.11 3.89
CA GLY A 14 1.36 8.38 3.47
C GLY A 14 1.30 8.69 1.98
N GLY A 15 0.74 7.82 1.15
CA GLY A 15 0.72 7.97 -0.32
C GLY A 15 -0.20 9.09 -0.80
N LYS A 16 0.22 9.85 -1.83
CA LYS A 16 -0.54 10.97 -2.42
C LYS A 16 -1.65 10.57 -3.41
N GLY A 17 -1.68 9.33 -3.87
CA GLY A 17 -2.76 8.76 -4.69
C GLY A 17 -3.05 9.41 -6.05
N ARG A 18 -2.17 10.24 -6.61
CA ARG A 18 -2.39 11.06 -7.83
C ARG A 18 -2.90 10.33 -9.07
N ARG A 19 -2.71 9.01 -9.18
CA ARG A 19 -3.09 8.22 -10.36
C ARG A 19 -4.60 8.01 -10.53
N LEU A 20 -5.39 8.24 -9.47
CA LEU A 20 -6.85 8.18 -9.49
C LEU A 20 -7.52 9.57 -9.52
N TRP A 21 -6.75 10.61 -9.90
CA TRP A 21 -7.33 11.92 -10.12
C TRP A 21 -8.45 11.85 -11.17
N PRO A 22 -9.56 12.60 -11.02
CA PRO A 22 -9.80 13.66 -10.04
C PRO A 22 -10.37 13.19 -8.69
N CYS A 23 -10.73 11.90 -8.55
CA CYS A 23 -11.34 11.37 -7.34
C CYS A 23 -10.37 11.36 -6.15
N SER A 24 -9.08 11.04 -6.39
CA SER A 24 -8.02 11.13 -5.40
C SER A 24 -7.22 12.42 -5.62
N ARG A 25 -7.15 13.26 -4.60
CA ARG A 25 -6.44 14.55 -4.59
C ARG A 25 -5.38 14.57 -3.50
N GLU A 26 -4.40 15.47 -3.59
CA GLU A 26 -3.38 15.61 -2.54
C GLU A 26 -3.99 16.00 -1.19
N SER A 27 -5.07 16.79 -1.19
CA SER A 27 -5.80 17.15 0.02
C SER A 27 -6.61 16.00 0.64
N LYS A 28 -6.98 14.99 -0.14
CA LYS A 28 -7.69 13.78 0.30
C LYS A 28 -7.33 12.61 -0.61
N PRO A 29 -6.20 11.95 -0.35
CA PRO A 29 -5.76 10.79 -1.12
C PRO A 29 -6.68 9.58 -1.04
N LYS A 30 -6.50 8.64 -1.98
CA LYS A 30 -7.39 7.48 -2.18
C LYS A 30 -7.66 6.66 -0.91
N GLN A 31 -6.69 6.49 -0.04
CA GLN A 31 -6.85 5.73 1.20
C GLN A 31 -7.85 6.33 2.19
N PHE A 32 -8.10 7.63 2.09
CA PHE A 32 -9.06 8.36 2.92
C PHE A 32 -10.45 8.54 2.27
N ILE A 33 -10.70 7.83 1.16
CA ILE A 33 -11.94 7.93 0.38
C ILE A 33 -12.67 6.58 0.43
N ASP A 34 -14.00 6.62 0.57
CA ASP A 34 -14.87 5.50 0.22
C ASP A 34 -15.06 5.47 -1.30
N PHE A 35 -14.07 4.89 -1.98
CA PHE A 35 -14.02 4.93 -3.45
C PHE A 35 -15.11 4.07 -4.10
N PHE A 36 -15.53 3.00 -3.42
CA PHE A 36 -16.45 2.00 -3.95
C PHE A 36 -17.88 2.08 -3.37
N GLY A 37 -18.16 3.07 -2.51
CA GLY A 37 -19.47 3.23 -1.89
C GLY A 37 -19.82 2.18 -0.83
N SER A 38 -18.80 1.63 -0.17
CA SER A 38 -18.96 0.59 0.87
C SER A 38 -19.37 1.13 2.24
N GLY A 39 -19.37 2.45 2.43
CA GLY A 39 -19.55 3.12 3.71
C GLY A 39 -18.28 3.24 4.55
N ARG A 40 -17.15 2.69 4.08
CA ARG A 40 -15.84 2.70 4.75
C ARG A 40 -14.73 3.11 3.79
N THR A 41 -13.81 3.95 4.24
CA THR A 41 -12.60 4.29 3.47
C THR A 41 -11.63 3.11 3.41
N GLN A 42 -10.68 3.12 2.49
CA GLN A 42 -9.71 2.03 2.36
C GLN A 42 -8.84 1.91 3.63
N LEU A 43 -8.46 3.03 4.25
CA LEU A 43 -7.76 3.04 5.53
C LEU A 43 -8.60 2.36 6.62
N GLN A 44 -9.88 2.72 6.73
CA GLN A 44 -10.78 2.11 7.72
C GLN A 44 -10.95 0.61 7.49
N GLN A 45 -11.14 0.17 6.23
CA GLN A 45 -11.25 -1.26 5.90
C GLN A 45 -9.97 -2.02 6.28
N THR A 46 -8.79 -1.43 6.03
CA THR A 46 -7.51 -2.04 6.40
C THR A 46 -7.34 -2.12 7.92
N TYR A 47 -7.68 -1.04 8.63
CA TYR A 47 -7.64 -1.01 10.10
C TYR A 47 -8.60 -2.02 10.73
N ASP A 48 -9.85 -2.08 10.26
CA ASP A 48 -10.85 -3.03 10.74
C ASP A 48 -10.40 -4.49 10.52
N ARG A 49 -9.80 -4.79 9.37
CA ARG A 49 -9.23 -6.10 9.04
C ARG A 49 -8.15 -6.52 10.02
N PHE A 50 -7.21 -5.63 10.35
CA PHE A 50 -6.11 -5.96 11.25
C PHE A 50 -6.55 -6.03 12.72
N LYS A 51 -7.63 -5.37 13.13
CA LYS A 51 -8.23 -5.53 14.48
C LYS A 51 -8.69 -6.96 14.76
N GLU A 52 -9.02 -7.73 13.73
CA GLU A 52 -9.39 -9.14 13.86
C GLU A 52 -8.17 -10.08 13.95
N ILE A 53 -6.95 -9.56 13.71
CA ILE A 53 -5.71 -10.36 13.62
C ILE A 53 -4.75 -10.07 14.77
N VAL A 54 -4.60 -8.81 15.15
CA VAL A 54 -3.69 -8.36 16.22
C VAL A 54 -4.45 -7.54 17.26
N PRO A 55 -3.98 -7.47 18.52
CA PRO A 55 -4.54 -6.55 19.50
C PRO A 55 -4.57 -5.11 19.00
N VAL A 56 -5.63 -4.38 19.30
CA VAL A 56 -5.82 -3.01 18.80
C VAL A 56 -4.70 -2.07 19.27
N GLU A 57 -4.21 -2.31 20.49
CA GLU A 57 -3.05 -1.63 21.07
C GLU A 57 -1.72 -1.94 20.38
N ASN A 58 -1.70 -2.83 19.42
CA ASN A 58 -0.53 -3.18 18.62
C ASN A 58 -0.63 -2.69 17.16
N ILE A 59 -1.63 -1.85 16.84
CA ILE A 59 -1.80 -1.30 15.49
C ILE A 59 -1.26 0.12 15.46
N TYR A 60 -0.33 0.36 14.54
CA TYR A 60 0.26 1.66 14.25
C TYR A 60 -0.13 2.12 12.86
N VAL A 61 -0.26 3.42 12.67
CA VAL A 61 -0.50 4.04 11.36
C VAL A 61 0.63 5.02 11.08
N ASN A 62 1.33 4.81 9.97
CA ASN A 62 2.30 5.77 9.47
C ASN A 62 1.68 6.57 8.33
N THR A 63 1.77 7.89 8.41
CA THR A 63 1.20 8.81 7.43
C THR A 63 2.08 10.03 7.22
N ASN A 64 1.58 11.04 6.50
CA ASN A 64 2.22 12.34 6.38
C ASN A 64 1.52 13.36 7.29
N ASP A 65 2.25 14.38 7.76
CA ASP A 65 1.71 15.47 8.59
C ASP A 65 0.43 16.09 8.04
N ALA A 66 0.36 16.23 6.72
CA ALA A 66 -0.81 16.78 6.03
C ALA A 66 -2.08 15.94 6.22
N TYR A 67 -1.97 14.68 6.69
CA TYR A 67 -3.09 13.75 6.78
C TYR A 67 -3.43 13.35 8.22
N ILE A 68 -2.79 13.93 9.23
CA ILE A 68 -3.03 13.63 10.65
C ILE A 68 -4.52 13.76 10.99
N ASP A 69 -5.15 14.86 10.59
CA ASP A 69 -6.56 15.12 10.90
C ASP A 69 -7.49 14.11 10.21
N LEU A 70 -7.17 13.69 8.97
CA LEU A 70 -7.92 12.66 8.26
C LEU A 70 -7.83 11.30 8.95
N VAL A 71 -6.65 10.94 9.47
CA VAL A 71 -6.49 9.68 10.23
C VAL A 71 -7.27 9.76 11.54
N ARG A 72 -7.17 10.84 12.29
CA ARG A 72 -7.88 11.04 13.57
C ARG A 72 -9.40 11.03 13.39
N GLU A 73 -9.91 11.65 12.32
CA GLU A 73 -11.33 11.64 11.98
C GLU A 73 -11.82 10.23 11.67
N GLN A 74 -11.04 9.46 10.91
CA GLN A 74 -11.44 8.14 10.42
C GLN A 74 -11.16 6.99 11.40
N LEU A 75 -10.16 7.14 12.26
CA LEU A 75 -9.74 6.16 13.27
C LEU A 75 -9.70 6.81 14.66
N PRO A 76 -10.86 7.18 15.23
CA PRO A 76 -10.90 7.89 16.51
C PRO A 76 -10.40 7.04 17.70
N ASP A 77 -10.39 5.72 17.56
CA ASP A 77 -9.92 4.78 18.60
C ASP A 77 -8.40 4.53 18.53
N LEU A 78 -7.70 5.06 17.50
CA LEU A 78 -6.25 4.93 17.39
C LEU A 78 -5.58 5.78 18.48
N ALA A 79 -4.71 5.17 19.29
CA ALA A 79 -3.95 5.89 20.30
C ALA A 79 -3.07 6.98 19.66
N PRO A 80 -2.95 8.18 20.26
CA PRO A 80 -2.20 9.29 19.67
C PRO A 80 -0.73 8.96 19.37
N ASP A 81 -0.08 8.17 20.20
CA ASP A 81 1.30 7.71 20.08
C ASP A 81 1.49 6.58 19.05
N HIS A 82 0.40 5.99 18.56
CA HIS A 82 0.41 5.01 17.46
C HIS A 82 0.26 5.66 16.07
N LEU A 83 0.07 6.96 15.99
CA LEU A 83 0.06 7.72 14.75
C LEU A 83 1.44 8.35 14.51
N LEU A 84 2.20 7.79 13.58
CA LEU A 84 3.52 8.27 13.18
C LEU A 84 3.39 9.12 11.91
N ALA A 85 3.55 10.43 12.04
CA ALA A 85 3.37 11.37 10.94
C ALA A 85 4.71 11.93 10.43
N GLU A 86 4.97 11.72 9.14
CA GLU A 86 6.20 12.16 8.47
C GLU A 86 6.08 13.60 7.97
N PRO A 87 7.10 14.44 8.18
CA PRO A 87 7.05 15.82 7.69
C PRO A 87 7.13 15.90 6.16
N ILE A 88 7.76 14.90 5.54
CA ILE A 88 7.95 14.81 4.09
C ILE A 88 8.02 13.35 3.67
N HIS A 89 7.57 13.03 2.46
CA HIS A 89 7.67 11.67 1.92
C HIS A 89 9.11 11.32 1.50
N ARG A 90 9.66 10.22 2.01
CA ARG A 90 11.01 9.68 1.71
C ARG A 90 11.01 8.21 1.28
N GLY A 91 9.89 7.74 0.71
CA GLY A 91 9.73 6.31 0.40
C GLY A 91 9.41 5.50 1.65
N THR A 92 9.26 4.18 1.49
CA THR A 92 8.76 3.31 2.57
C THR A 92 9.87 2.78 3.50
N ALA A 93 11.15 2.79 3.09
CA ALA A 93 12.21 2.27 3.95
C ALA A 93 12.45 3.12 5.21
N PRO A 94 12.53 4.46 5.15
CA PRO A 94 12.60 5.29 6.35
C PRO A 94 11.37 5.17 7.26
N SER A 95 10.17 5.10 6.68
CA SER A 95 8.91 4.90 7.39
C SER A 95 8.92 3.61 8.20
N VAL A 96 9.30 2.50 7.55
CA VAL A 96 9.40 1.17 8.18
C VAL A 96 10.46 1.16 9.27
N ALA A 97 11.61 1.79 9.05
CA ALA A 97 12.66 1.89 10.05
C ALA A 97 12.17 2.62 11.31
N TRP A 98 11.52 3.76 11.15
CA TRP A 98 10.94 4.50 12.28
C TRP A 98 9.91 3.68 13.06
N CYS A 99 8.94 3.09 12.35
CA CYS A 99 7.92 2.26 12.99
C CYS A 99 8.53 1.06 13.74
N ALA A 100 9.53 0.40 13.13
CA ALA A 100 10.20 -0.72 13.76
C ALA A 100 10.97 -0.29 15.03
N HIS A 101 11.68 0.84 15.00
CA HIS A 101 12.32 1.41 16.19
C HIS A 101 11.33 1.74 17.30
N ARG A 102 10.22 2.40 16.98
CA ARG A 102 9.17 2.71 17.92
C ARG A 102 8.62 1.44 18.58
N ILE A 103 8.32 0.42 17.82
CA ILE A 103 7.77 -0.83 18.32
C ILE A 103 8.78 -1.59 19.17
N ILE A 104 10.05 -1.67 18.73
CA ILE A 104 11.10 -2.42 19.45
C ILE A 104 11.46 -1.77 20.80
N ALA A 105 11.31 -0.44 20.91
CA ALA A 105 11.50 0.27 22.18
C ALA A 105 10.46 -0.16 23.24
N HIS A 106 9.25 -0.53 22.81
CA HIS A 106 8.20 -1.02 23.68
C HIS A 106 8.23 -2.54 23.86
N ASN A 107 8.54 -3.27 22.79
CA ASN A 107 8.60 -4.74 22.78
C ASN A 107 9.74 -5.25 21.91
N PRO A 108 10.87 -5.64 22.51
CA PRO A 108 12.03 -6.12 21.76
C PRO A 108 11.82 -7.48 21.08
N ASP A 109 10.75 -8.18 21.37
CA ASP A 109 10.41 -9.47 20.76
C ASP A 109 9.23 -9.37 19.77
N ALA A 110 8.90 -8.15 19.33
CA ALA A 110 7.82 -7.89 18.40
C ALA A 110 8.02 -8.58 17.05
N ASN A 111 6.93 -9.14 16.51
CA ASN A 111 6.79 -9.52 15.12
C ASN A 111 5.90 -8.47 14.44
N ILE A 112 6.34 -7.92 13.33
CA ILE A 112 5.68 -6.79 12.69
C ILE A 112 5.19 -7.21 11.31
N VAL A 113 3.91 -6.95 11.01
CA VAL A 113 3.40 -6.91 9.64
C VAL A 113 3.32 -5.46 9.17
N ILE A 114 3.85 -5.20 8.00
CA ILE A 114 3.74 -3.91 7.30
C ILE A 114 2.74 -4.08 6.17
N ALA A 115 1.72 -3.24 6.12
CA ALA A 115 0.65 -3.31 5.13
C ALA A 115 0.32 -1.94 4.53
N PRO A 116 0.19 -1.83 3.19
CA PRO A 116 -0.39 -0.65 2.57
C PRO A 116 -1.86 -0.46 2.98
N SER A 117 -2.28 0.79 3.14
CA SER A 117 -3.65 1.16 3.57
C SER A 117 -4.69 1.12 2.45
N ASP A 118 -4.31 0.81 1.22
CA ASP A 118 -5.10 1.11 0.03
C ASP A 118 -5.33 -0.11 -0.88
N GLN A 119 -5.23 -1.30 -0.30
CA GLN A 119 -5.41 -2.57 -1.00
C GLN A 119 -6.80 -3.18 -0.71
N THR A 120 -7.36 -3.79 -1.74
CA THR A 120 -8.61 -4.55 -1.61
C THR A 120 -8.30 -6.02 -1.39
N ILE A 121 -8.87 -6.58 -0.32
CA ILE A 121 -8.84 -8.01 0.00
C ILE A 121 -10.26 -8.54 -0.14
N ILE A 122 -10.43 -9.70 -0.79
CA ILE A 122 -11.76 -10.30 -1.03
C ILE A 122 -12.04 -11.39 0.00
N GLY A 123 -11.08 -12.25 0.26
CA GLY A 123 -11.21 -13.37 1.21
C GLY A 123 -10.58 -13.02 2.56
N GLU A 124 -11.30 -12.32 3.42
CA GLU A 124 -10.82 -11.83 4.72
C GLU A 124 -10.34 -12.98 5.64
N GLU A 125 -11.06 -14.11 5.70
CA GLU A 125 -10.67 -15.26 6.50
C GLU A 125 -9.34 -15.87 6.00
N ALA A 126 -9.22 -16.11 4.69
CA ALA A 126 -8.00 -16.65 4.09
C ALA A 126 -6.82 -15.68 4.23
N PHE A 127 -7.09 -14.36 4.23
CA PHE A 127 -6.09 -13.35 4.52
C PHE A 127 -5.61 -13.44 5.97
N ALA A 128 -6.53 -13.50 6.93
CA ALA A 128 -6.20 -13.60 8.35
C ALA A 128 -5.39 -14.88 8.66
N GLU A 129 -5.77 -16.02 8.08
CA GLU A 129 -5.01 -17.27 8.19
C GLU A 129 -3.59 -17.12 7.62
N CYS A 130 -3.45 -16.46 6.47
CA CYS A 130 -2.15 -16.22 5.84
C CYS A 130 -1.25 -15.32 6.70
N ILE A 131 -1.78 -14.23 7.26
CA ILE A 131 -1.04 -13.35 8.17
C ILE A 131 -0.63 -14.07 9.45
N ASN A 132 -1.52 -14.85 10.07
CA ASN A 132 -1.20 -15.61 11.28
C ASN A 132 -0.09 -16.65 11.03
N ARG A 133 -0.13 -17.38 9.91
CA ARG A 133 0.96 -18.27 9.50
C ARG A 133 2.26 -17.50 9.27
N GLY A 134 2.16 -16.29 8.70
CA GLY A 134 3.31 -15.40 8.52
C GLY A 134 3.94 -15.00 9.86
N PHE A 135 3.14 -14.66 10.85
CA PHE A 135 3.63 -14.36 12.21
C PHE A 135 4.30 -15.58 12.84
N ASP A 136 3.71 -16.78 12.73
CA ASP A 136 4.33 -18.02 13.24
C ASP A 136 5.69 -18.27 12.56
N PHE A 137 5.80 -18.05 11.27
CA PHE A 137 7.05 -18.20 10.53
C PHE A 137 8.13 -17.23 11.01
N VAL A 138 7.83 -15.93 11.06
CA VAL A 138 8.85 -14.91 11.41
C VAL A 138 9.22 -14.92 12.90
N ALA A 139 8.36 -15.41 13.78
CA ALA A 139 8.66 -15.62 15.19
C ALA A 139 9.76 -16.68 15.40
N ASN A 140 9.87 -17.66 14.50
CA ASN A 140 10.78 -18.78 14.62
C ASN A 140 11.96 -18.72 13.63
N ASN A 141 11.94 -17.80 12.68
CA ASN A 141 12.92 -17.71 11.59
C ASN A 141 13.45 -16.27 11.45
N ARG A 142 14.72 -16.15 11.07
CA ARG A 142 15.37 -14.85 10.82
C ARG A 142 15.27 -14.46 9.35
N PHE A 143 14.05 -14.37 8.84
CA PHE A 143 13.76 -13.92 7.47
C PHE A 143 12.73 -12.80 7.48
N MET A 144 12.82 -11.94 6.49
CA MET A 144 11.68 -11.12 6.07
C MET A 144 10.79 -11.98 5.17
N LEU A 145 9.49 -11.94 5.40
CA LEU A 145 8.51 -12.73 4.66
C LEU A 145 7.59 -11.79 3.88
N THR A 146 7.56 -11.91 2.55
CA THR A 146 6.58 -11.23 1.73
C THR A 146 5.48 -12.18 1.28
N LEU A 147 4.29 -11.64 0.97
CA LEU A 147 3.15 -12.41 0.52
C LEU A 147 3.06 -12.39 -1.01
N GLY A 148 3.12 -13.57 -1.62
CA GLY A 148 3.08 -13.77 -3.07
C GLY A 148 1.76 -14.36 -3.53
N LEU A 149 1.12 -13.73 -4.53
CA LEU A 149 -0.09 -14.20 -5.16
C LEU A 149 0.16 -14.67 -6.60
N LYS A 150 -0.46 -15.78 -6.98
CA LYS A 150 -0.34 -16.28 -8.35
C LYS A 150 -0.89 -15.27 -9.35
N PRO A 151 -0.09 -14.81 -10.32
CA PRO A 151 -0.57 -13.90 -11.34
C PRO A 151 -1.67 -14.52 -12.19
N THR A 152 -2.70 -13.74 -12.49
CA THR A 152 -3.79 -14.14 -13.39
C THR A 152 -3.71 -13.45 -14.74
N ARG A 153 -2.86 -12.42 -14.88
CA ARG A 153 -2.62 -11.62 -16.08
C ARG A 153 -1.27 -10.92 -15.99
N PRO A 154 -0.71 -10.45 -17.13
CA PRO A 154 0.46 -9.55 -17.11
C PRO A 154 0.05 -8.17 -16.59
N GLU A 155 0.60 -7.75 -15.45
CA GLU A 155 0.30 -6.45 -14.82
C GLU A 155 1.61 -5.67 -14.59
N PRO A 156 1.94 -4.68 -15.47
CA PRO A 156 3.18 -3.91 -15.34
C PRO A 156 3.22 -3.00 -14.10
N GLY A 157 2.08 -2.77 -13.47
CA GLY A 157 1.96 -1.94 -12.26
C GLY A 157 2.39 -2.62 -10.98
N TYR A 158 2.64 -3.94 -10.99
CA TYR A 158 2.95 -4.75 -9.80
C TYR A 158 4.40 -5.20 -9.77
N GLY A 159 4.89 -5.51 -8.57
CA GLY A 159 6.13 -6.24 -8.37
C GLY A 159 5.95 -7.74 -8.62
N TYR A 160 7.00 -8.38 -9.11
CA TYR A 160 7.06 -9.82 -9.39
C TYR A 160 8.19 -10.47 -8.60
N ILE A 161 7.88 -11.59 -7.96
CA ILE A 161 8.80 -12.38 -7.14
C ILE A 161 9.00 -13.73 -7.81
N GLN A 162 10.23 -14.05 -8.19
CA GLN A 162 10.57 -15.39 -8.65
C GLN A 162 10.78 -16.30 -7.44
N MET A 163 10.07 -17.42 -7.46
CA MET A 163 10.14 -18.43 -6.42
C MET A 163 11.44 -19.23 -6.55
N GLY A 164 12.18 -19.33 -5.46
CA GLY A 164 13.36 -20.17 -5.32
C GLY A 164 13.12 -21.46 -4.56
N ASP A 165 14.11 -21.91 -3.78
CA ASP A 165 14.07 -23.14 -3.01
C ASP A 165 13.01 -23.12 -1.91
N LYS A 166 12.38 -24.27 -1.69
CA LYS A 166 11.41 -24.46 -0.61
C LYS A 166 12.11 -24.39 0.76
N VAL A 167 11.59 -23.57 1.67
CA VAL A 167 12.04 -23.46 3.06
C VAL A 167 11.17 -24.34 3.96
N GLU A 168 9.85 -24.17 3.84
CA GLU A 168 8.85 -25.00 4.50
C GLU A 168 7.57 -25.06 3.64
N ASP A 169 6.49 -25.66 4.14
CA ASP A 169 5.27 -25.77 3.35
C ASP A 169 4.66 -24.39 3.04
N GLY A 170 4.52 -24.11 1.74
CA GLY A 170 4.02 -22.83 1.24
C GLY A 170 5.00 -21.67 1.33
N VAL A 171 6.21 -21.83 1.90
CA VAL A 171 7.23 -20.77 2.01
C VAL A 171 8.48 -21.13 1.21
N TYR A 172 8.95 -20.17 0.43
CA TYR A 172 10.08 -20.31 -0.50
C TYR A 172 11.04 -19.14 -0.38
N LYS A 173 12.33 -19.36 -0.63
CA LYS A 173 13.28 -18.27 -0.83
C LYS A 173 12.88 -17.43 -2.03
N VAL A 174 13.18 -16.15 -1.98
CA VAL A 174 13.08 -15.28 -3.15
C VAL A 174 14.35 -15.46 -3.99
N GLN A 175 14.19 -15.89 -5.26
CA GLN A 175 15.30 -16.04 -6.19
C GLN A 175 15.62 -14.73 -6.88
N SER A 176 14.60 -14.00 -7.31
CA SER A 176 14.70 -12.66 -7.88
C SER A 176 13.46 -11.85 -7.60
N PHE A 177 13.60 -10.54 -7.60
CA PHE A 177 12.52 -9.59 -7.43
C PHE A 177 12.59 -8.56 -8.56
N THR A 178 11.48 -8.21 -9.16
CA THR A 178 11.40 -7.19 -10.22
C THR A 178 10.20 -6.29 -9.97
N GLU A 179 10.48 -5.03 -9.61
CA GLU A 179 9.42 -4.05 -9.36
C GLU A 179 9.00 -3.38 -10.66
N LYS A 180 7.71 -3.45 -10.97
CA LYS A 180 7.06 -2.79 -12.10
C LYS A 180 7.76 -3.01 -13.44
N PRO A 181 7.82 -4.27 -13.93
CA PRO A 181 8.47 -4.61 -15.19
C PRO A 181 7.75 -3.98 -16.39
N GLU A 182 8.43 -3.92 -17.52
CA GLU A 182 7.77 -3.66 -18.79
C GLU A 182 6.77 -4.76 -19.15
N ARG A 183 5.75 -4.45 -19.95
CA ARG A 183 4.63 -5.35 -20.25
C ARG A 183 5.07 -6.69 -20.83
N ASP A 184 6.08 -6.69 -21.67
CA ASP A 184 6.60 -7.91 -22.31
C ASP A 184 7.28 -8.82 -21.29
N PHE A 185 8.03 -8.26 -20.35
CA PHE A 185 8.58 -9.02 -19.22
C PHE A 185 7.49 -9.54 -18.28
N ALA A 186 6.48 -8.73 -17.96
CA ALA A 186 5.35 -9.18 -17.17
C ALA A 186 4.64 -10.38 -17.79
N LYS A 187 4.52 -10.41 -19.14
CA LYS A 187 3.95 -11.55 -19.86
C LYS A 187 4.82 -12.80 -19.73
N ILE A 188 6.15 -12.67 -19.94
CA ILE A 188 7.09 -13.78 -19.77
C ILE A 188 7.01 -14.35 -18.35
N PHE A 189 6.94 -13.50 -17.34
CA PHE A 189 6.83 -13.92 -15.93
C PHE A 189 5.56 -14.72 -15.66
N VAL A 190 4.42 -14.29 -16.19
CA VAL A 190 3.15 -15.01 -16.06
C VAL A 190 3.21 -16.36 -16.78
N ASP A 191 3.70 -16.38 -18.03
CA ASP A 191 3.77 -17.57 -18.88
C ASP A 191 4.74 -18.63 -18.32
N SER A 192 5.82 -18.22 -17.62
CA SER A 192 6.76 -19.16 -16.97
C SER A 192 6.14 -19.95 -15.82
N GLY A 193 5.15 -19.39 -15.14
CA GLY A 193 4.53 -19.99 -13.97
C GLY A 193 5.37 -19.97 -12.68
N GLU A 194 6.59 -19.40 -12.71
CA GLU A 194 7.53 -19.36 -11.58
C GLU A 194 7.39 -18.09 -10.74
N PHE A 195 6.73 -17.05 -11.28
CA PHE A 195 6.60 -15.75 -10.64
C PHE A 195 5.27 -15.57 -9.93
N TYR A 196 5.31 -14.75 -8.88
CA TYR A 196 4.17 -14.36 -8.05
C TYR A 196 4.12 -12.84 -7.97
N TRP A 197 2.92 -12.26 -7.90
CA TRP A 197 2.77 -10.83 -7.59
C TRP A 197 3.20 -10.54 -6.16
N ASN A 198 4.01 -9.50 -5.99
CA ASN A 198 4.29 -8.94 -4.66
C ASN A 198 3.10 -8.11 -4.19
N THR A 199 2.52 -8.46 -3.07
CA THR A 199 1.40 -7.70 -2.49
C THR A 199 1.86 -6.39 -1.83
N GLY A 200 3.15 -6.24 -1.57
CA GLY A 200 3.65 -5.14 -0.74
C GLY A 200 3.36 -5.30 0.75
N ILE A 201 2.77 -6.44 1.15
CA ILE A 201 2.61 -6.81 2.56
C ILE A 201 3.78 -7.71 2.93
N PHE A 202 4.48 -7.36 4.00
CA PHE A 202 5.60 -8.18 4.48
C PHE A 202 5.65 -8.23 5.99
N LEU A 203 6.21 -9.32 6.51
CA LEU A 203 6.34 -9.57 7.93
C LEU A 203 7.82 -9.80 8.26
N ALA A 204 8.21 -9.42 9.45
CA ALA A 204 9.50 -9.81 10.03
C ALA A 204 9.44 -9.71 11.56
N ASN A 205 10.29 -10.45 12.25
CA ASN A 205 10.64 -10.08 13.60
C ASN A 205 11.37 -8.72 13.59
N ALA A 206 11.07 -7.84 14.52
CA ALA A 206 11.58 -6.46 14.55
C ALA A 206 13.11 -6.40 14.49
N LYS A 207 13.81 -7.28 15.24
CA LYS A 207 15.29 -7.36 15.22
C LYS A 207 15.82 -7.78 13.84
N CYS A 208 15.14 -8.70 13.18
CA CYS A 208 15.51 -9.12 11.81
C CYS A 208 15.31 -7.98 10.81
N MET A 209 14.20 -7.24 10.92
CA MET A 209 13.91 -6.08 10.07
C MET A 209 14.98 -4.99 10.22
N LEU A 210 15.31 -4.61 11.45
CA LEU A 210 16.36 -3.62 11.73
C LEU A 210 17.73 -4.11 11.25
N HIS A 211 18.05 -5.38 11.44
CA HIS A 211 19.30 -5.95 10.94
C HIS A 211 19.43 -5.87 9.41
N CYS A 212 18.37 -6.18 8.67
CA CYS A 212 18.36 -6.02 7.20
C CYS A 212 18.53 -4.54 6.78
N LEU A 213 17.89 -3.63 7.50
CA LEU A 213 18.04 -2.19 7.27
C LEU A 213 19.48 -1.71 7.56
N GLU A 214 20.08 -2.18 8.64
CA GLU A 214 21.47 -1.87 9.00
C GLU A 214 22.48 -2.33 7.93
N GLN A 215 22.28 -3.54 7.42
CA GLN A 215 23.20 -4.10 6.43
C GLN A 215 23.06 -3.42 5.04
N LEU A 216 21.86 -3.08 4.63
CA LEU A 216 21.59 -2.63 3.26
C LEU A 216 21.31 -1.13 3.13
N LEU A 217 20.85 -0.50 4.20
CA LEU A 217 20.50 0.93 4.25
C LEU A 217 20.99 1.61 5.54
N PRO A 218 22.29 1.48 5.89
CA PRO A 218 22.82 2.02 7.13
C PRO A 218 22.53 3.52 7.36
N PRO A 219 22.46 4.39 6.32
CA PRO A 219 22.12 5.79 6.55
C PRO A 219 20.70 6.02 7.11
N VAL A 220 19.80 5.05 6.91
CA VAL A 220 18.43 5.14 7.45
C VAL A 220 18.41 4.86 8.94
N LEU A 221 19.26 3.94 9.43
CA LEU A 221 19.26 3.51 10.83
C LEU A 221 20.10 4.40 11.76
N ARG A 222 21.27 4.88 11.33
CA ARG A 222 22.20 5.60 12.21
C ARG A 222 21.52 6.71 13.03
N GLN A 223 20.61 7.43 12.41
CA GLN A 223 19.93 8.54 13.06
C GLN A 223 18.96 8.07 14.13
N TYR A 224 18.31 6.91 13.94
CA TYR A 224 17.44 6.34 14.97
C TYR A 224 18.23 5.79 16.15
N ASP A 225 19.38 5.15 15.88
CA ASP A 225 20.28 4.66 16.93
C ASP A 225 20.85 5.80 17.78
N GLU A 226 21.17 6.95 17.15
CA GLU A 226 21.65 8.15 17.83
C GLU A 226 20.58 8.76 18.75
N MET A 227 19.30 8.73 18.33
CA MET A 227 18.17 9.24 19.10
C MET A 227 17.91 8.41 20.37
N HIS A 228 18.13 7.09 20.33
CA HIS A 228 17.84 6.18 21.45
C HIS A 228 19.07 5.82 22.30
N ALA A 229 20.20 6.45 22.10
CA ALA A 229 21.45 6.15 22.77
C ALA A 229 21.46 6.59 24.25
N GLY A 230 20.65 5.95 25.09
CA GLY A 230 20.82 5.94 26.55
C GLY A 230 19.80 6.73 27.40
N GLU A 231 18.67 7.14 26.86
CA GLU A 231 17.61 7.85 27.59
C GLU A 231 16.27 7.09 27.60
N GLU A 232 15.41 7.40 28.58
CA GLU A 232 14.04 6.92 28.63
C GLU A 232 13.28 7.43 27.39
N PHE A 233 12.53 6.55 26.70
CA PHE A 233 11.83 6.86 25.47
C PHE A 233 10.81 7.99 25.69
N ASP A 234 11.00 9.12 25.01
CA ASP A 234 10.08 10.27 24.99
C ASP A 234 9.49 10.45 23.59
N TYR A 235 8.18 10.24 23.51
CA TYR A 235 7.40 10.36 22.27
C TYR A 235 7.49 11.77 21.63
N GLU A 236 7.46 12.84 22.43
CA GLU A 236 7.53 14.21 21.91
C GLU A 236 8.93 14.56 21.41
N GLU A 237 9.95 14.06 22.08
CA GLU A 237 11.34 14.22 21.66
C GLU A 237 11.63 13.47 20.37
N GLU A 238 11.17 12.22 20.25
CA GLU A 238 11.28 11.44 19.03
C GLU A 238 10.61 12.15 17.85
N ASN A 239 9.36 12.63 18.01
CA ASN A 239 8.67 13.35 16.94
C ASN A 239 9.42 14.61 16.53
N ARG A 240 9.98 15.37 17.45
CA ARG A 240 10.79 16.55 17.15
C ARG A 240 12.03 16.17 16.35
N TYR A 241 12.74 15.14 16.80
CA TYR A 241 13.93 14.64 16.12
C TYR A 241 13.61 14.17 14.68
N ILE A 242 12.50 13.45 14.50
CA ILE A 242 12.03 13.01 13.19
C ILE A 242 11.75 14.21 12.27
N HIS A 243 11.05 15.23 12.75
CA HIS A 243 10.75 16.42 11.94
C HIS A 243 12.01 17.15 11.49
N GLU A 244 13.03 17.20 12.31
CA GLU A 244 14.31 17.86 11.99
C GLU A 244 15.15 17.04 11.00
N ASN A 245 15.20 15.73 11.13
CA ASN A 245 16.15 14.86 10.45
C ASN A 245 15.58 14.09 9.26
N PHE A 246 14.29 13.76 9.26
CA PHE A 246 13.63 12.97 8.20
C PHE A 246 13.81 13.54 6.78
N PRO A 247 13.85 14.89 6.57
CA PRO A 247 14.15 15.45 5.27
C PRO A 247 15.52 15.07 4.69
N SER A 248 16.47 14.68 5.52
CA SER A 248 17.82 14.26 5.11
C SER A 248 17.91 12.79 4.72
N TYR A 249 16.89 11.97 5.03
CA TYR A 249 16.92 10.53 4.76
C TYR A 249 16.86 10.22 3.26
N PRO A 250 17.44 9.10 2.82
CA PRO A 250 17.36 8.67 1.44
C PRO A 250 15.91 8.41 1.03
N ASN A 251 15.53 8.87 -0.16
CA ASN A 251 14.19 8.60 -0.72
C ASN A 251 14.20 7.24 -1.43
N ILE A 252 13.89 6.18 -0.68
CA ILE A 252 13.95 4.81 -1.17
C ILE A 252 12.80 3.95 -0.61
N SER A 253 12.23 3.07 -1.45
CA SER A 253 11.26 2.09 -0.97
C SER A 253 11.95 0.89 -0.34
N ILE A 254 11.24 0.19 0.54
CA ILE A 254 11.68 -1.06 1.16
C ILE A 254 11.93 -2.14 0.10
N ASP A 255 11.14 -2.14 -0.98
CA ASP A 255 11.27 -3.07 -2.09
C ASP A 255 12.65 -2.96 -2.75
N TYR A 256 13.00 -1.76 -3.22
CA TYR A 256 14.31 -1.50 -3.85
C TYR A 256 15.48 -1.54 -2.87
N GLY A 257 15.24 -1.13 -1.63
CA GLY A 257 16.27 -1.05 -0.61
C GLY A 257 16.64 -2.39 -0.01
N ILE A 258 15.68 -3.24 0.24
CA ILE A 258 15.81 -4.50 0.99
C ILE A 258 15.37 -5.71 0.17
N LEU A 259 14.10 -5.75 -0.30
CA LEU A 259 13.52 -6.97 -0.86
C LEU A 259 14.26 -7.46 -2.12
N GLU A 260 14.73 -6.55 -2.96
CA GLU A 260 15.51 -6.89 -4.16
C GLU A 260 16.96 -7.33 -3.87
N LYS A 261 17.51 -6.98 -2.70
CA LYS A 261 18.94 -7.11 -2.42
C LYS A 261 19.29 -8.11 -1.35
N SER A 262 18.34 -8.41 -0.45
CA SER A 262 18.57 -9.26 0.69
C SER A 262 18.41 -10.74 0.35
N GLU A 263 19.40 -11.55 0.70
CA GLU A 263 19.26 -13.01 0.69
C GLU A 263 18.39 -13.56 1.84
N GLN A 264 18.01 -12.69 2.78
CA GLN A 264 17.16 -13.03 3.94
C GLN A 264 15.68 -12.72 3.67
N VAL A 265 15.21 -12.91 2.43
CA VAL A 265 13.81 -12.73 2.06
C VAL A 265 13.21 -14.04 1.61
N CYS A 266 12.08 -14.38 2.21
CA CYS A 266 11.22 -15.48 1.79
C CYS A 266 9.88 -14.96 1.26
N MET A 267 9.21 -15.77 0.45
CA MET A 267 7.87 -15.53 -0.04
C MET A 267 6.94 -16.64 0.43
N MET A 268 5.80 -16.27 1.00
CA MET A 268 4.70 -17.20 1.27
C MET A 268 3.69 -17.15 0.14
N LYS A 269 3.32 -18.32 -0.40
CA LYS A 269 2.24 -18.44 -1.37
C LYS A 269 0.90 -18.23 -0.69
N CYS A 270 0.11 -17.29 -1.20
CA CYS A 270 -1.19 -16.93 -0.68
C CYS A 270 -2.28 -17.03 -1.75
N ASN A 271 -3.53 -17.16 -1.31
CA ASN A 271 -4.70 -17.21 -2.18
C ASN A 271 -5.92 -16.63 -1.46
N PHE A 272 -5.96 -15.30 -1.28
CA PHE A 272 -7.05 -14.61 -0.59
C PHE A 272 -7.81 -13.59 -1.45
N GLY A 273 -7.54 -13.57 -2.76
CA GLY A 273 -8.12 -12.55 -3.65
C GLY A 273 -7.66 -11.15 -3.26
N TRP A 274 -6.81 -10.54 -4.09
CA TRP A 274 -6.16 -9.26 -3.83
C TRP A 274 -6.12 -8.39 -5.09
N ALA A 275 -6.26 -7.09 -4.91
CA ALA A 275 -6.03 -6.12 -5.96
C ALA A 275 -5.44 -4.82 -5.38
N ASP A 276 -4.37 -4.33 -6.00
CA ASP A 276 -3.95 -2.92 -5.86
C ASP A 276 -4.73 -2.08 -6.85
N LEU A 277 -5.80 -1.46 -6.39
CA LEU A 277 -6.65 -0.60 -7.19
C LEU A 277 -6.08 0.83 -7.26
N GLY A 278 -4.79 0.93 -7.53
CA GLY A 278 -4.03 2.19 -7.56
C GLY A 278 -4.14 2.98 -8.86
N THR A 279 -4.75 2.44 -9.90
CA THR A 279 -4.92 3.09 -11.20
C THR A 279 -6.29 2.79 -11.79
N TRP A 280 -6.79 3.65 -12.67
CA TRP A 280 -8.04 3.41 -13.41
C TRP A 280 -7.99 2.12 -14.24
N HIS A 281 -6.81 1.78 -14.78
CA HIS A 281 -6.62 0.53 -15.49
C HIS A 281 -6.77 -0.69 -14.56
N SER A 282 -6.08 -0.68 -13.41
CA SER A 282 -6.20 -1.80 -12.45
C SER A 282 -7.62 -1.96 -11.89
N ILE A 283 -8.35 -0.86 -11.72
CA ILE A 283 -9.77 -0.89 -11.37
C ILE A 283 -10.60 -1.56 -12.46
N TYR A 284 -10.40 -1.17 -13.73
CA TYR A 284 -11.10 -1.79 -14.85
C TYR A 284 -10.85 -3.30 -14.93
N GLU A 285 -9.60 -3.72 -14.76
CA GLU A 285 -9.24 -5.14 -14.85
C GLU A 285 -9.79 -5.98 -13.70
N ALA A 286 -9.89 -5.41 -12.50
CA ALA A 286 -10.27 -6.13 -11.29
C ALA A 286 -11.78 -6.15 -11.00
N MET A 287 -12.51 -5.13 -11.46
CA MET A 287 -13.93 -5.00 -11.14
C MET A 287 -14.83 -5.78 -12.11
N HIS A 288 -16.02 -6.13 -11.61
CA HIS A 288 -17.07 -6.72 -12.42
C HIS A 288 -17.49 -5.75 -13.55
N LYS A 289 -17.56 -6.28 -14.77
CA LYS A 289 -17.98 -5.56 -15.95
C LYS A 289 -19.47 -5.75 -16.20
N GLY A 290 -20.17 -4.63 -16.35
CA GLY A 290 -21.60 -4.60 -16.71
C GLY A 290 -21.81 -4.59 -18.22
N GLU A 291 -22.92 -4.02 -18.65
CA GLU A 291 -23.31 -3.90 -20.06
C GLU A 291 -22.20 -3.20 -20.88
N GLY A 292 -21.85 -3.77 -22.04
CA GLY A 292 -20.80 -3.25 -22.92
C GLY A 292 -19.40 -3.31 -22.30
N ASP A 293 -19.16 -4.22 -21.36
CA ASP A 293 -17.90 -4.31 -20.60
C ASP A 293 -17.51 -3.01 -19.86
N ASN A 294 -18.50 -2.20 -19.50
CA ASN A 294 -18.28 -0.99 -18.71
C ASN A 294 -18.15 -1.31 -17.22
N VAL A 295 -17.26 -0.60 -16.52
CA VAL A 295 -17.14 -0.59 -15.07
C VAL A 295 -17.75 0.72 -14.56
N VAL A 296 -18.89 0.61 -13.86
CA VAL A 296 -19.59 1.73 -13.24
C VAL A 296 -19.41 1.66 -11.73
N ILE A 297 -18.85 2.70 -11.14
CA ILE A 297 -18.48 2.74 -9.72
C ILE A 297 -19.39 3.74 -9.01
N ASP A 298 -20.31 3.23 -8.15
CA ASP A 298 -21.15 4.03 -7.26
C ASP A 298 -21.74 5.27 -7.98
N SER A 299 -22.29 5.06 -9.21
CA SER A 299 -22.72 6.13 -10.11
C SER A 299 -24.01 5.78 -10.82
N GLU A 300 -24.83 6.78 -11.13
CA GLU A 300 -26.04 6.63 -11.95
C GLU A 300 -25.74 6.99 -13.41
N VAL A 301 -25.93 6.02 -14.32
CA VAL A 301 -25.57 6.18 -15.74
C VAL A 301 -26.67 5.63 -16.66
N MET A 302 -26.80 6.26 -17.82
CA MET A 302 -27.52 5.75 -18.98
C MET A 302 -26.52 5.58 -20.11
N LEU A 303 -26.35 4.34 -20.58
CA LEU A 303 -25.35 3.96 -21.59
C LEU A 303 -26.06 3.66 -22.91
N ASP A 304 -25.53 4.17 -24.03
CA ASP A 304 -25.98 3.95 -25.37
C ASP A 304 -24.76 3.80 -26.29
N ASP A 305 -24.59 2.62 -26.91
CA ASP A 305 -23.41 2.29 -27.73
C ASP A 305 -22.08 2.65 -27.01
N ALA A 306 -21.99 2.36 -25.70
CA ALA A 306 -20.85 2.69 -24.85
C ALA A 306 -20.16 1.41 -24.36
N HIS A 307 -18.84 1.28 -24.58
CA HIS A 307 -18.11 0.05 -24.36
C HIS A 307 -16.77 0.28 -23.64
N ASN A 308 -16.35 -0.70 -22.82
CA ASN A 308 -15.01 -0.76 -22.23
C ASN A 308 -14.62 0.46 -21.37
N ASN A 309 -15.56 1.20 -20.80
CA ASN A 309 -15.30 2.42 -20.06
C ASN A 309 -15.19 2.16 -18.55
N VAL A 310 -14.54 3.10 -17.85
CA VAL A 310 -14.59 3.22 -16.38
C VAL A 310 -15.28 4.52 -16.03
N ILE A 311 -16.37 4.45 -15.28
CA ILE A 311 -17.22 5.59 -14.98
C ILE A 311 -17.38 5.74 -13.47
N LYS A 312 -17.03 6.92 -12.95
CA LYS A 312 -17.26 7.30 -11.56
C LYS A 312 -17.68 8.76 -11.47
N LEU A 313 -18.88 8.98 -10.95
CA LEU A 313 -19.51 10.30 -10.83
C LEU A 313 -20.02 10.53 -9.40
N PRO A 314 -20.21 11.78 -8.98
CA PRO A 314 -20.96 12.08 -7.75
C PRO A 314 -22.37 11.49 -7.76
N LYS A 315 -22.88 11.11 -6.58
CA LYS A 315 -24.21 10.46 -6.43
C LYS A 315 -25.40 11.32 -6.82
N ASP A 316 -25.24 12.63 -6.85
CA ASP A 316 -26.26 13.62 -7.21
C ASP A 316 -26.31 13.90 -8.72
N ARG A 317 -25.59 13.12 -9.52
CA ARG A 317 -25.49 13.28 -10.97
C ARG A 317 -25.86 12.01 -11.72
N ILE A 318 -26.54 12.20 -12.84
CA ILE A 318 -26.73 11.18 -13.87
C ILE A 318 -25.86 11.54 -15.08
N ALA A 319 -25.13 10.57 -15.62
CA ALA A 319 -24.47 10.71 -16.91
C ALA A 319 -25.20 9.94 -18.00
N VAL A 320 -25.39 10.57 -19.14
CA VAL A 320 -25.81 9.91 -20.36
C VAL A 320 -24.62 9.85 -21.30
N ILE A 321 -24.16 8.63 -21.60
CA ILE A 321 -22.96 8.39 -22.38
C ILE A 321 -23.32 7.57 -23.61
N SER A 322 -23.11 8.16 -24.80
CA SER A 322 -23.35 7.52 -26.07
C SER A 322 -22.11 7.51 -26.95
N GLY A 323 -21.81 6.37 -27.58
CA GLY A 323 -20.73 6.20 -28.56
C GLY A 323 -19.31 6.23 -27.98
N LEU A 324 -19.13 6.03 -26.66
CA LEU A 324 -17.81 6.11 -26.01
C LEU A 324 -17.21 4.70 -25.83
N ASP A 325 -15.97 4.48 -26.28
CA ASP A 325 -15.30 3.19 -26.17
C ASP A 325 -13.87 3.34 -25.63
N GLY A 326 -13.59 2.69 -24.51
CA GLY A 326 -12.26 2.63 -23.90
C GLY A 326 -11.84 3.89 -23.14
N PHE A 327 -12.76 4.59 -22.51
CA PHE A 327 -12.49 5.84 -21.79
C PHE A 327 -12.64 5.70 -20.27
N ILE A 328 -12.03 6.64 -19.58
CA ILE A 328 -12.30 7.01 -18.20
C ILE A 328 -13.19 8.23 -18.22
N VAL A 329 -14.32 8.18 -17.50
CA VAL A 329 -15.22 9.30 -17.24
C VAL A 329 -15.31 9.42 -15.72
N ALA A 330 -14.62 10.40 -15.16
CA ALA A 330 -14.55 10.56 -13.71
C ALA A 330 -14.80 12.02 -13.31
N GLU A 331 -15.69 12.24 -12.38
CA GLU A 331 -15.99 13.59 -11.85
C GLU A 331 -15.85 13.58 -10.33
N GLU A 332 -15.20 14.60 -9.81
CA GLU A 332 -15.13 14.89 -8.37
C GLU A 332 -15.08 16.38 -8.14
N LYS A 333 -16.03 16.91 -7.34
CA LYS A 333 -16.16 18.34 -7.02
C LYS A 333 -16.23 19.20 -8.30
N ASN A 334 -15.15 19.94 -8.56
CA ASN A 334 -15.04 20.95 -9.64
C ASN A 334 -14.25 20.43 -10.87
N VAL A 335 -14.02 19.13 -10.99
CA VAL A 335 -13.24 18.55 -12.09
C VAL A 335 -13.95 17.36 -12.72
N LEU A 336 -14.15 17.43 -14.04
CA LEU A 336 -14.53 16.32 -14.89
C LEU A 336 -13.34 15.90 -15.75
N LEU A 337 -12.95 14.63 -15.66
CA LEU A 337 -11.94 13.98 -16.50
C LEU A 337 -12.61 13.07 -17.51
N ILE A 338 -12.30 13.27 -18.78
CA ILE A 338 -12.62 12.32 -19.86
C ILE A 338 -11.30 12.06 -20.61
N CYS A 339 -10.79 10.86 -20.53
CA CYS A 339 -9.56 10.50 -21.25
C CYS A 339 -9.55 9.01 -21.63
N ARG A 340 -8.73 8.63 -22.61
CA ARG A 340 -8.56 7.22 -22.97
C ARG A 340 -7.98 6.43 -21.79
N LYS A 341 -8.48 5.22 -21.61
CA LYS A 341 -8.02 4.30 -20.54
C LYS A 341 -6.59 3.82 -20.79
N GLU A 342 -6.19 3.65 -22.06
CA GLU A 342 -4.81 3.34 -22.43
C GLU A 342 -3.86 4.45 -21.95
N ASP A 343 -2.73 4.06 -21.35
CA ASP A 343 -1.70 4.96 -20.81
C ASP A 343 -2.22 6.03 -19.84
N SER A 344 -3.40 5.80 -19.27
CA SER A 344 -4.07 6.79 -18.39
C SER A 344 -3.18 7.24 -17.22
N SER A 345 -2.40 6.34 -16.62
CA SER A 345 -1.55 6.68 -15.47
C SER A 345 -0.49 7.71 -15.79
N SER A 346 0.19 7.62 -16.94
CA SER A 346 1.19 8.59 -17.40
C SER A 346 0.54 9.90 -17.83
N ASN A 347 -0.55 9.81 -18.60
CA ASN A 347 -1.32 10.95 -19.06
C ASN A 347 -1.93 11.75 -17.90
N ILE A 348 -2.55 11.10 -16.91
CA ILE A 348 -3.12 11.77 -15.74
C ILE A 348 -2.05 12.50 -14.94
N ARG A 349 -0.88 11.88 -14.69
CA ARG A 349 0.23 12.57 -14.02
C ARG A 349 0.65 13.84 -14.75
N ARG A 350 0.80 13.78 -16.06
CA ARG A 350 1.15 14.95 -16.90
C ARG A 350 0.08 16.03 -16.79
N LEU A 351 -1.20 15.66 -16.94
CA LEU A 351 -2.33 16.59 -16.86
C LEU A 351 -2.44 17.25 -15.47
N VAL A 352 -2.28 16.48 -14.39
CA VAL A 352 -2.28 17.01 -13.01
C VAL A 352 -1.17 18.05 -12.83
N ASN A 353 0.06 17.75 -13.28
CA ASN A 353 1.17 18.69 -13.20
C ASN A 353 0.90 19.98 -14.03
N GLU A 354 0.32 19.83 -15.24
CA GLU A 354 -0.04 20.99 -16.05
C GLU A 354 -1.14 21.85 -15.41
N ILE A 355 -2.15 21.23 -14.80
CA ILE A 355 -3.21 21.94 -14.08
C ILE A 355 -2.63 22.66 -12.87
N GLN A 356 -1.80 22.00 -12.07
CA GLN A 356 -1.13 22.62 -10.94
C GLN A 356 -0.38 23.89 -11.33
N MET A 357 0.40 23.84 -12.42
CA MET A 357 1.16 24.99 -12.91
C MET A 357 0.28 26.10 -13.49
N LYS A 358 -0.83 25.76 -14.15
CA LYS A 358 -1.65 26.75 -14.90
C LYS A 358 -2.84 27.28 -14.12
N LYS A 359 -3.36 26.53 -13.16
CA LYS A 359 -4.64 26.79 -12.48
C LYS A 359 -4.54 26.83 -10.96
N GLY A 360 -3.46 26.30 -10.39
CA GLY A 360 -3.26 26.25 -8.95
C GLY A 360 -3.64 24.88 -8.33
N GLU A 361 -3.53 24.82 -7.00
CA GLU A 361 -3.65 23.57 -6.23
C GLU A 361 -5.10 23.16 -5.94
N GLU A 362 -6.06 24.03 -6.15
CA GLU A 362 -7.48 23.76 -5.84
C GLU A 362 -8.10 22.62 -6.67
N PHE A 363 -7.45 22.24 -7.78
CA PHE A 363 -7.92 21.18 -8.67
C PHE A 363 -7.17 19.86 -8.51
N ILE A 364 -6.17 19.80 -7.61
CA ILE A 364 -5.29 18.63 -7.46
C ILE A 364 -5.35 17.98 -6.08
#